data_2efb930177267ef2f316c271245a97ba
#
_entry.id   2efb930177267ef2f316c271245a97ba
#
_cell.length_a   1.000
_cell.length_b   1.000
_cell.length_c   1.000
_cell.angle_alpha   90.00
_cell.angle_beta   90.00
_cell.angle_gamma   90.00
#
_symmetry.space_group_name_H-M   'P 1'
#
loop_
_entity.id
_entity.type
_entity.pdbx_description
1 polymer ?
#
loop_
_entity_poly.entity_id
_entity_poly.type
_entity_poly.pdbx_seq_one_letter_code
_entity_poly.pdbx_strand_id
1 'polypeptide(L)'
;MPVEFLGIAATNNGSETTARSGTAFDKEYTLRLARAHEDHGWDRVLFAYGSGSPDPAPAAAYIASRLDRLQILLAHRPNVSYPTYAAKTFATLDQVSDGRLTVHFITGGNDHEQGREGDTLTKDERYARTREYIRIVKKIWTTREAFDHEGEHYRFHDFVSDVFPVQQPRPNVSFGGSSPAAYAAGGAEADIYCLWGEPLAKTAEQIEAVKAAARAAGRTDVPRIQVAFRPIIAPTEELAWEKAHRTVGAIEQRRQAGLVRQHRNGIPEVGAPHNTGSQRLLAIAEAGERYDRALWTPTAAATGGAGNSNALVGTPETVARALLDYYDLGVDILSARGYDLLDDAVDFGRYVIPLVREEVAKRDAERAAGRGPAPAADGSHPLPAAVHG
;
A
#
# COMPACT_ATOMS: atom_id res chain seq x y z
N MET A 1 -7.94 6.28 -16.85
CA MET A 1 -6.56 5.73 -16.84
C MET A 1 -6.66 4.24 -16.59
N PRO A 2 -5.78 3.41 -17.15
CA PRO A 2 -5.83 1.98 -16.88
C PRO A 2 -5.63 1.73 -15.39
N VAL A 3 -6.33 0.70 -14.86
CA VAL A 3 -6.13 0.23 -13.49
C VAL A 3 -4.71 -0.34 -13.32
N GLU A 4 -4.06 -0.04 -12.20
CA GLU A 4 -2.73 -0.56 -11.88
C GLU A 4 -2.80 -1.62 -10.77
N PHE A 5 -1.86 -2.58 -10.81
CA PHE A 5 -1.73 -3.64 -9.81
C PHE A 5 -0.43 -3.52 -9.04
N LEU A 6 -0.55 -3.48 -7.72
CA LEU A 6 0.58 -3.40 -6.79
C LEU A 6 0.74 -4.70 -6.02
N GLY A 7 1.91 -5.34 -6.16
CA GLY A 7 2.34 -6.49 -5.36
C GLY A 7 3.26 -6.12 -4.22
N ILE A 8 4.00 -7.12 -3.70
CA ILE A 8 4.95 -6.96 -2.60
C ILE A 8 6.35 -7.47 -2.99
N ALA A 9 7.37 -6.67 -2.78
CA ALA A 9 8.76 -7.09 -2.87
C ALA A 9 9.24 -7.50 -1.47
N ALA A 10 9.04 -8.77 -1.12
CA ALA A 10 9.53 -9.30 0.15
C ALA A 10 11.02 -9.66 0.05
N THR A 11 11.77 -9.37 1.10
CA THR A 11 13.21 -9.67 1.19
C THR A 11 13.52 -11.11 1.60
N ASN A 12 12.51 -11.92 1.90
CA ASN A 12 12.60 -13.34 2.25
C ASN A 12 11.22 -14.00 2.10
N ASN A 13 11.19 -15.32 2.21
CA ASN A 13 10.01 -16.15 2.00
C ASN A 13 9.04 -16.21 3.20
N GLY A 14 9.32 -15.53 4.29
CA GLY A 14 8.45 -15.54 5.46
C GLY A 14 7.12 -14.83 5.24
N SER A 15 6.05 -15.39 5.80
CA SER A 15 4.71 -14.82 5.79
C SER A 15 3.98 -15.09 7.11
N GLU A 16 2.74 -14.68 7.23
CA GLU A 16 1.91 -14.95 8.41
C GLU A 16 1.67 -16.47 8.61
N THR A 17 1.70 -17.23 7.52
CA THR A 17 1.50 -18.68 7.51
C THR A 17 2.80 -19.48 7.44
N THR A 18 3.90 -18.87 7.00
CA THR A 18 5.16 -19.56 6.73
C THR A 18 6.32 -18.93 7.51
N ALA A 19 7.10 -19.73 8.21
CA ALA A 19 8.32 -19.25 8.87
C ALA A 19 9.37 -18.88 7.81
N ARG A 20 10.08 -17.77 8.06
CA ARG A 20 11.23 -17.44 7.26
C ARG A 20 12.28 -18.56 7.33
N SER A 21 12.75 -19.01 6.19
CA SER A 21 13.96 -19.83 6.07
C SER A 21 15.13 -18.95 5.59
N GLY A 22 16.28 -19.06 6.24
CA GLY A 22 17.50 -18.33 5.83
C GLY A 22 17.57 -16.89 6.35
N THR A 23 18.26 -16.05 5.58
CA THR A 23 18.62 -14.67 5.96
C THR A 23 17.45 -13.70 5.88
N ALA A 24 17.56 -12.55 6.57
CA ALA A 24 16.54 -11.49 6.49
C ALA A 24 16.49 -10.85 5.09
N PHE A 25 17.63 -10.78 4.41
CA PHE A 25 17.72 -10.37 3.00
C PHE A 25 18.26 -11.53 2.16
N ASP A 26 17.37 -12.28 1.55
CA ASP A 26 17.66 -13.31 0.56
C ASP A 26 17.57 -12.70 -0.84
N LYS A 27 18.74 -12.45 -1.45
CA LYS A 27 18.84 -11.79 -2.75
C LYS A 27 18.17 -12.58 -3.87
N GLU A 28 18.32 -13.91 -3.85
CA GLU A 28 17.78 -14.77 -4.89
C GLU A 28 16.25 -14.85 -4.81
N TYR A 29 15.73 -15.02 -3.60
CA TYR A 29 14.28 -15.00 -3.38
C TYR A 29 13.67 -13.65 -3.77
N THR A 30 14.28 -12.53 -3.32
CA THR A 30 13.79 -11.19 -3.61
C THR A 30 13.73 -10.92 -5.11
N LEU A 31 14.79 -11.31 -5.86
CA LEU A 31 14.81 -11.16 -7.31
C LEU A 31 13.78 -12.07 -8.01
N ARG A 32 13.69 -13.32 -7.57
CA ARG A 32 12.72 -14.28 -8.13
C ARG A 32 11.28 -13.80 -7.93
N LEU A 33 10.94 -13.31 -6.74
CA LEU A 33 9.61 -12.77 -6.44
C LEU A 33 9.32 -11.51 -7.28
N ALA A 34 10.25 -10.57 -7.36
CA ALA A 34 10.07 -9.35 -8.14
C ALA A 34 9.92 -9.65 -9.65
N ARG A 35 10.72 -10.60 -10.17
CA ARG A 35 10.60 -11.07 -11.56
C ARG A 35 9.26 -11.76 -11.83
N ALA A 36 8.79 -12.57 -10.88
CA ALA A 36 7.47 -13.18 -10.99
C ALA A 36 6.36 -12.12 -11.10
N HIS A 37 6.46 -11.01 -10.37
CA HIS A 37 5.53 -9.90 -10.56
C HIS A 37 5.64 -9.30 -11.96
N GLU A 38 6.85 -8.97 -12.42
CA GLU A 38 7.05 -8.38 -13.75
C GLU A 38 6.54 -9.28 -14.88
N ASP A 39 6.80 -10.58 -14.80
CA ASP A 39 6.45 -11.57 -15.84
C ASP A 39 4.95 -11.88 -15.87
N HIS A 40 4.23 -11.65 -14.76
CA HIS A 40 2.80 -11.94 -14.65
C HIS A 40 1.92 -10.67 -14.60
N GLY A 41 2.42 -9.57 -15.15
CA GLY A 41 1.59 -8.41 -15.45
C GLY A 41 1.29 -7.48 -14.28
N TRP A 42 2.04 -7.54 -13.19
CA TRP A 42 1.98 -6.53 -12.15
C TRP A 42 2.67 -5.24 -12.62
N ASP A 43 2.14 -4.10 -12.21
CA ASP A 43 2.72 -2.81 -12.60
C ASP A 43 3.80 -2.35 -11.63
N ARG A 44 3.63 -2.65 -10.33
CA ARG A 44 4.56 -2.20 -9.28
C ARG A 44 4.64 -3.15 -8.10
N VAL A 45 5.67 -3.00 -7.28
CA VAL A 45 5.83 -3.72 -6.01
C VAL A 45 6.20 -2.78 -4.87
N LEU A 46 5.65 -3.05 -3.68
CA LEU A 46 5.97 -2.34 -2.45
C LEU A 46 7.20 -2.96 -1.78
N PHE A 47 8.24 -2.14 -1.58
CA PHE A 47 9.30 -2.41 -0.62
C PHE A 47 8.89 -1.84 0.73
N ALA A 48 8.37 -2.70 1.60
CA ALA A 48 7.89 -2.31 2.92
C ALA A 48 9.05 -2.00 3.88
N TYR A 49 8.80 -1.12 4.85
CA TYR A 49 9.75 -0.77 5.90
C TYR A 49 9.23 -1.18 7.29
N GLY A 50 10.13 -1.61 8.14
CA GLY A 50 9.92 -1.82 9.57
C GLY A 50 11.26 -1.78 10.30
N SER A 51 11.27 -1.39 11.58
CA SER A 51 12.48 -1.20 12.39
C SER A 51 13.41 -2.43 12.49
N GLY A 52 12.90 -3.62 12.21
CA GLY A 52 13.67 -4.87 12.21
C GLY A 52 13.84 -5.49 10.82
N SER A 53 13.45 -4.80 9.74
CA SER A 53 13.58 -5.28 8.36
C SER A 53 14.88 -4.78 7.72
N PRO A 54 15.35 -5.43 6.65
CA PRO A 54 16.37 -4.83 5.79
C PRO A 54 15.94 -3.45 5.28
N ASP A 55 16.91 -2.55 5.08
CA ASP A 55 16.66 -1.24 4.50
C ASP A 55 16.06 -1.41 3.08
N PRO A 56 14.88 -0.85 2.82
CA PRO A 56 14.20 -1.03 1.54
C PRO A 56 14.90 -0.30 0.37
N ALA A 57 15.64 0.79 0.61
CA ALA A 57 16.26 1.54 -0.49
C ALA A 57 17.39 0.76 -1.20
N PRO A 58 18.38 0.14 -0.50
CA PRO A 58 19.34 -0.75 -1.13
C PRO A 58 18.69 -1.99 -1.77
N ALA A 59 17.65 -2.56 -1.13
CA ALA A 59 16.94 -3.71 -1.68
C ALA A 59 16.20 -3.34 -2.98
N ALA A 60 15.59 -2.18 -3.03
CA ALA A 60 14.93 -1.64 -4.22
C ALA A 60 15.93 -1.34 -5.35
N ALA A 61 17.08 -0.75 -5.04
CA ALA A 61 18.15 -0.49 -6.02
C ALA A 61 18.67 -1.80 -6.62
N TYR A 62 18.85 -2.85 -5.79
CA TYR A 62 19.25 -4.17 -6.25
C TYR A 62 18.26 -4.74 -7.27
N ILE A 63 16.97 -4.58 -7.07
CA ILE A 63 15.91 -5.06 -7.99
C ILE A 63 15.78 -4.15 -9.21
N ALA A 64 15.78 -2.83 -9.01
CA ALA A 64 15.63 -1.84 -10.08
C ALA A 64 16.70 -2.01 -11.19
N SER A 65 17.93 -2.34 -10.80
CA SER A 65 19.03 -2.57 -11.76
C SER A 65 18.96 -3.90 -12.51
N ARG A 66 17.96 -4.74 -12.29
CA ARG A 66 17.81 -6.10 -12.83
C ARG A 66 16.48 -6.37 -13.52
N LEU A 67 15.56 -5.45 -13.42
CA LEU A 67 14.23 -5.52 -14.02
C LEU A 67 13.99 -4.25 -14.84
N ASP A 68 13.21 -4.37 -15.91
CA ASP A 68 13.10 -3.32 -16.91
C ASP A 68 11.81 -2.49 -16.79
N ARG A 69 10.72 -3.08 -16.30
CA ARG A 69 9.38 -2.48 -16.33
C ARG A 69 8.76 -2.27 -14.96
N LEU A 70 9.05 -3.16 -14.00
CA LEU A 70 8.40 -3.17 -12.70
C LEU A 70 8.68 -1.86 -11.94
N GLN A 71 7.62 -1.13 -11.61
CA GLN A 71 7.71 0.09 -10.82
C GLN A 71 7.94 -0.22 -9.34
N ILE A 72 8.56 0.70 -8.65
CA ILE A 72 8.94 0.58 -7.25
C ILE A 72 8.09 1.53 -6.41
N LEU A 73 7.38 0.99 -5.43
CA LEU A 73 6.81 1.75 -4.32
C LEU A 73 7.71 1.58 -3.11
N LEU A 74 8.55 2.57 -2.81
CA LEU A 74 9.52 2.53 -1.72
C LEU A 74 8.91 3.09 -0.44
N ALA A 75 8.72 2.27 0.60
CA ALA A 75 8.33 2.78 1.90
C ALA A 75 9.52 3.49 2.58
N HIS A 76 9.26 4.68 3.10
CA HIS A 76 10.24 5.47 3.84
C HIS A 76 9.63 6.11 5.07
N ARG A 77 10.37 6.09 6.19
CA ARG A 77 9.99 6.68 7.46
C ARG A 77 10.84 7.93 7.74
N PRO A 78 10.22 9.12 7.95
CA PRO A 78 10.96 10.38 8.11
C PRO A 78 11.94 10.44 9.28
N ASN A 79 11.79 9.61 10.32
CA ASN A 79 12.73 9.61 11.46
C ASN A 79 14.09 8.94 11.18
N VAL A 80 14.20 8.14 10.12
CA VAL A 80 15.42 7.33 9.88
C VAL A 80 16.50 8.07 9.11
N SER A 81 16.18 9.19 8.46
CA SER A 81 17.17 10.01 7.77
C SER A 81 16.74 11.46 7.62
N TYR A 82 17.71 12.36 7.51
CA TYR A 82 17.43 13.77 7.28
C TYR A 82 16.86 13.99 5.84
N PRO A 83 15.88 14.92 5.64
CA PRO A 83 15.19 15.07 4.37
C PRO A 83 16.10 15.42 3.18
N THR A 84 17.19 16.18 3.44
CA THR A 84 18.17 16.52 2.39
C THR A 84 18.96 15.31 1.93
N TYR A 85 19.28 14.38 2.82
CA TYR A 85 19.91 13.11 2.46
C TYR A 85 18.93 12.19 1.72
N ALA A 86 17.75 12.02 2.26
CA ALA A 86 16.73 11.15 1.67
C ALA A 86 16.31 11.59 0.26
N ALA A 87 16.17 12.90 0.03
CA ALA A 87 15.84 13.42 -1.30
C ALA A 87 16.88 13.00 -2.36
N LYS A 88 18.18 13.02 -2.01
CA LYS A 88 19.26 12.53 -2.89
C LYS A 88 19.20 11.01 -3.08
N THR A 89 18.96 10.27 -2.02
CA THR A 89 18.79 8.80 -2.10
C THR A 89 17.66 8.43 -3.05
N PHE A 90 16.51 9.07 -2.94
CA PHE A 90 15.37 8.81 -3.80
C PHE A 90 15.63 9.25 -5.26
N ALA A 91 16.24 10.42 -5.48
CA ALA A 91 16.60 10.85 -6.82
C ALA A 91 17.61 9.91 -7.48
N THR A 92 18.60 9.41 -6.72
CA THR A 92 19.54 8.40 -7.21
C THR A 92 18.84 7.07 -7.54
N LEU A 93 17.90 6.63 -6.68
CA LEU A 93 17.13 5.43 -6.96
C LEU A 93 16.21 5.60 -8.18
N ASP A 94 15.66 6.79 -8.37
CA ASP A 94 14.88 7.11 -9.56
C ASP A 94 15.72 7.03 -10.84
N GLN A 95 16.97 7.52 -10.81
CA GLN A 95 17.93 7.37 -11.89
C GLN A 95 18.31 5.89 -12.13
N VAL A 96 18.58 5.12 -11.08
CA VAL A 96 18.90 3.68 -11.17
C VAL A 96 17.73 2.87 -11.75
N SER A 97 16.50 3.33 -11.51
CA SER A 97 15.28 2.68 -11.98
C SER A 97 14.73 3.26 -13.29
N ASP A 98 15.43 4.20 -13.94
CA ASP A 98 14.95 4.87 -15.16
C ASP A 98 13.53 5.45 -15.00
N GLY A 99 13.29 6.16 -13.88
CA GLY A 99 12.02 6.85 -13.63
C GLY A 99 10.87 5.95 -13.16
N ARG A 100 11.15 4.82 -12.52
CA ARG A 100 10.13 3.88 -12.01
C ARG A 100 9.85 3.99 -10.52
N LEU A 101 10.33 5.02 -9.83
CA LEU A 101 10.18 5.21 -8.40
C LEU A 101 8.90 5.94 -8.02
N THR A 102 8.23 5.48 -6.99
CA THR A 102 7.26 6.22 -6.15
C THR A 102 7.70 6.08 -4.70
N VAL A 103 7.69 7.16 -3.93
CA VAL A 103 8.06 7.11 -2.50
C VAL A 103 6.80 7.11 -1.64
N HIS A 104 6.65 6.06 -0.82
CA HIS A 104 5.56 5.91 0.14
C HIS A 104 6.03 6.34 1.54
N PHE A 105 5.62 7.52 1.97
CA PHE A 105 5.96 8.02 3.29
C PHE A 105 5.04 7.40 4.34
N ILE A 106 5.66 6.78 5.36
CA ILE A 106 4.97 6.17 6.50
C ILE A 106 5.30 6.90 7.78
N THR A 107 4.26 7.37 8.48
CA THR A 107 4.44 8.13 9.73
C THR A 107 4.77 7.23 10.92
N GLY A 108 4.41 5.95 10.83
CA GLY A 108 4.54 4.99 11.92
C GLY A 108 3.31 4.97 12.84
N GLY A 109 2.71 3.79 12.98
CA GLY A 109 1.47 3.59 13.73
C GLY A 109 1.63 3.01 15.14
N ASN A 110 2.87 2.67 15.54
CA ASN A 110 3.17 2.02 16.81
C ASN A 110 4.30 2.76 17.51
N ASP A 111 4.01 3.37 18.67
CA ASP A 111 4.96 4.21 19.42
C ASP A 111 6.16 3.42 19.93
N HIS A 112 5.95 2.17 20.36
CA HIS A 112 7.04 1.32 20.81
C HIS A 112 8.01 0.99 19.66
N GLU A 113 7.50 0.75 18.46
CA GLU A 113 8.35 0.53 17.27
C GLU A 113 9.13 1.79 16.91
N GLN A 114 8.48 2.97 16.99
CA GLN A 114 9.15 4.25 16.73
C GLN A 114 10.28 4.49 17.73
N GLY A 115 10.04 4.23 19.02
CA GLY A 115 11.02 4.35 20.07
C GLY A 115 12.27 3.47 19.88
N ARG A 116 12.16 2.33 19.19
CA ARG A 116 13.33 1.50 18.84
C ARG A 116 14.31 2.20 17.90
N GLU A 117 13.84 3.14 17.11
CA GLU A 117 14.66 3.97 16.21
C GLU A 117 14.88 5.37 16.76
N GLY A 118 14.66 5.56 18.05
CA GLY A 118 14.90 6.83 18.75
C GLY A 118 13.84 7.89 18.52
N ASP A 119 12.70 7.56 17.94
CA ASP A 119 11.61 8.50 17.72
C ASP A 119 10.70 8.57 18.94
N THR A 120 10.70 9.72 19.61
CA THR A 120 9.94 9.97 20.84
C THR A 120 8.75 10.90 20.64
N LEU A 121 8.50 11.34 19.40
CA LEU A 121 7.38 12.22 19.07
C LEU A 121 6.05 11.50 19.25
N THR A 122 5.03 12.26 19.67
CA THR A 122 3.64 11.80 19.64
C THR A 122 3.17 11.53 18.22
N LYS A 123 2.08 10.81 18.07
CA LYS A 123 1.52 10.47 16.76
C LYS A 123 1.22 11.72 15.92
N ASP A 124 0.65 12.77 16.52
CA ASP A 124 0.28 13.98 15.78
C ASP A 124 1.51 14.80 15.37
N GLU A 125 2.51 14.91 16.25
CA GLU A 125 3.81 15.51 15.91
C GLU A 125 4.51 14.76 14.78
N ARG A 126 4.43 13.42 14.75
CA ARG A 126 4.98 12.64 13.64
C ARG A 126 4.27 12.94 12.31
N TYR A 127 2.95 13.21 12.30
CA TYR A 127 2.25 13.64 11.09
C TYR A 127 2.69 15.05 10.65
N ALA A 128 2.84 15.99 11.59
CA ALA A 128 3.35 17.32 11.28
C ALA A 128 4.76 17.27 10.69
N ARG A 129 5.67 16.51 11.32
CA ARG A 129 7.03 16.27 10.81
C ARG A 129 7.03 15.62 9.43
N THR A 130 6.20 14.61 9.19
CA THR A 130 6.11 13.92 7.90
C THR A 130 5.65 14.89 6.80
N ARG A 131 4.71 15.76 7.09
CA ARG A 131 4.25 16.78 6.15
C ARG A 131 5.36 17.77 5.78
N GLU A 132 6.09 18.27 6.77
CA GLU A 132 7.26 19.14 6.55
C GLU A 132 8.32 18.42 5.71
N TYR A 133 8.64 17.18 6.08
CA TYR A 133 9.60 16.33 5.36
C TYR A 133 9.26 16.17 3.88
N ILE A 134 8.01 15.83 3.57
CA ILE A 134 7.55 15.66 2.19
C ILE A 134 7.71 16.96 1.38
N ARG A 135 7.40 18.11 1.98
CA ARG A 135 7.57 19.42 1.33
C ARG A 135 9.02 19.73 1.01
N ILE A 136 9.91 19.45 1.95
CA ILE A 136 11.37 19.63 1.75
C ILE A 136 11.84 18.72 0.61
N VAL A 137 11.49 17.44 0.64
CA VAL A 137 11.89 16.46 -0.39
C VAL A 137 11.39 16.89 -1.77
N LYS A 138 10.12 17.27 -1.89
CA LYS A 138 9.55 17.78 -3.15
C LYS A 138 10.29 19.03 -3.65
N LYS A 139 10.59 19.98 -2.76
CA LYS A 139 11.32 21.19 -3.10
C LYS A 139 12.72 20.87 -3.61
N ILE A 140 13.46 19.98 -2.97
CA ILE A 140 14.80 19.54 -3.40
C ILE A 140 14.76 18.93 -4.80
N TRP A 141 13.75 18.12 -5.10
CA TRP A 141 13.63 17.48 -6.42
C TRP A 141 13.34 18.45 -7.57
N THR A 142 12.79 19.63 -7.27
CA THR A 142 12.31 20.57 -8.27
C THR A 142 13.06 21.90 -8.30
N THR A 143 13.93 22.20 -7.32
CA THR A 143 14.67 23.46 -7.20
C THR A 143 16.14 23.25 -7.52
N ARG A 144 16.68 24.08 -8.43
CA ARG A 144 18.10 24.04 -8.85
C ARG A 144 18.94 25.09 -8.16
N GLU A 145 18.32 26.00 -7.44
CA GLU A 145 18.97 27.07 -6.71
C GLU A 145 19.16 26.69 -5.24
N ALA A 146 20.21 27.22 -4.60
CA ALA A 146 20.41 27.07 -3.18
C ALA A 146 19.27 27.70 -2.39
N PHE A 147 18.84 27.07 -1.29
CA PHE A 147 17.79 27.59 -0.44
C PHE A 147 17.97 27.24 1.03
N ASP A 148 17.40 28.09 1.86
CA ASP A 148 17.28 27.84 3.29
C ASP A 148 15.94 27.20 3.64
N HIS A 149 15.91 26.49 4.76
CA HIS A 149 14.69 26.00 5.38
C HIS A 149 14.74 26.21 6.89
N GLU A 150 13.73 26.90 7.41
CA GLU A 150 13.51 27.18 8.82
C GLU A 150 12.12 26.66 9.20
N GLY A 151 12.03 25.39 9.60
CA GLY A 151 10.79 24.73 9.96
C GLY A 151 10.72 24.36 11.43
N GLU A 152 9.63 23.70 11.81
CA GLU A 152 9.40 23.22 13.17
C GLU A 152 10.29 22.01 13.49
N HIS A 153 10.50 21.12 12.52
CA HIS A 153 11.22 19.86 12.70
C HIS A 153 12.59 19.85 12.02
N TYR A 154 12.78 20.65 10.99
CA TYR A 154 14.01 20.68 10.19
C TYR A 154 14.50 22.09 9.95
N ARG A 155 15.85 22.24 10.02
CA ARG A 155 16.52 23.52 9.74
C ARG A 155 17.81 23.24 9.00
N PHE A 156 18.05 23.98 7.91
CA PHE A 156 19.30 23.96 7.16
C PHE A 156 19.44 25.22 6.31
N HIS A 157 20.69 25.53 5.93
CA HIS A 157 21.03 26.73 5.17
C HIS A 157 21.81 26.36 3.91
N ASP A 158 21.67 27.19 2.89
CA ASP A 158 22.42 27.13 1.63
C ASP A 158 22.45 25.72 1.00
N PHE A 159 21.33 25.00 1.05
CA PHE A 159 21.26 23.67 0.50
C PHE A 159 21.02 23.72 -1.02
N VAL A 160 21.89 23.07 -1.77
CA VAL A 160 21.74 22.80 -3.19
C VAL A 160 22.08 21.34 -3.49
N SER A 161 21.46 20.76 -4.52
CA SER A 161 21.74 19.40 -4.95
C SER A 161 21.97 19.36 -6.47
N ASP A 162 22.97 18.60 -6.90
CA ASP A 162 23.18 18.24 -8.31
C ASP A 162 22.47 16.97 -8.73
N VAL A 163 21.81 16.29 -7.75
CA VAL A 163 21.14 15.01 -7.97
C VAL A 163 19.63 15.24 -8.10
N PHE A 164 19.12 15.09 -9.32
CA PHE A 164 17.70 15.24 -9.64
C PHE A 164 17.12 13.93 -10.13
N PRO A 165 15.81 13.69 -9.88
CA PRO A 165 15.14 12.53 -10.44
C PRO A 165 15.01 12.62 -11.97
N VAL A 166 14.86 11.46 -12.61
CA VAL A 166 14.54 11.37 -14.07
C VAL A 166 13.10 11.79 -14.32
N GLN A 167 12.19 11.42 -13.42
CA GLN A 167 10.77 11.76 -13.53
C GLN A 167 10.53 13.25 -13.44
N GLN A 168 9.65 13.78 -14.30
CA GLN A 168 9.28 15.19 -14.33
C GLN A 168 7.80 15.38 -13.97
N PRO A 169 7.47 16.37 -13.14
CA PRO A 169 8.38 17.28 -12.42
C PRO A 169 9.16 16.60 -11.30
N ARG A 170 8.75 15.42 -10.85
CA ARG A 170 9.35 14.62 -9.75
C ARG A 170 8.69 13.23 -9.63
N PRO A 171 9.28 12.29 -8.88
CA PRO A 171 8.63 11.05 -8.49
C PRO A 171 7.31 11.30 -7.74
N ASN A 172 6.35 10.37 -7.90
CA ASN A 172 5.11 10.43 -7.15
C ASN A 172 5.36 10.21 -5.64
N VAL A 173 4.61 10.95 -4.84
CA VAL A 173 4.54 10.78 -3.39
C VAL A 173 3.29 9.99 -3.06
N SER A 174 3.47 8.90 -2.34
CA SER A 174 2.39 8.06 -1.81
C SER A 174 2.32 8.20 -0.28
N PHE A 175 1.11 8.14 0.26
CA PHE A 175 0.84 8.24 1.69
C PHE A 175 -0.34 7.35 2.07
N GLY A 176 -0.48 7.01 3.35
CA GLY A 176 -1.60 6.19 3.81
C GLY A 176 -1.92 6.38 5.29
N GLY A 177 -3.11 5.97 5.67
CA GLY A 177 -3.63 6.02 7.02
C GLY A 177 -5.12 6.31 7.06
N SER A 178 -5.78 6.04 8.20
CA SER A 178 -7.24 6.16 8.35
C SER A 178 -7.65 7.09 9.50
N SER A 179 -6.74 7.94 9.98
CA SER A 179 -7.04 8.95 11.00
C SER A 179 -7.25 10.33 10.38
N PRO A 180 -7.95 11.26 11.05
CA PRO A 180 -8.10 12.63 10.57
C PRO A 180 -6.76 13.32 10.26
N ALA A 181 -5.74 13.13 11.11
CA ALA A 181 -4.40 13.66 10.87
C ALA A 181 -3.73 13.04 9.63
N ALA A 182 -3.95 11.73 9.38
CA ALA A 182 -3.47 11.07 8.17
C ALA A 182 -4.14 11.62 6.91
N TYR A 183 -5.47 11.79 6.93
CA TYR A 183 -6.20 12.39 5.80
C TYR A 183 -5.73 13.82 5.52
N ALA A 184 -5.54 14.64 6.57
CA ALA A 184 -5.06 16.00 6.42
C ALA A 184 -3.65 16.06 5.81
N ALA A 185 -2.71 15.23 6.30
CA ALA A 185 -1.35 15.20 5.79
C ALA A 185 -1.28 14.65 4.35
N GLY A 186 -1.89 13.48 4.10
CA GLY A 186 -1.84 12.85 2.79
C GLY A 186 -2.71 13.55 1.75
N GLY A 187 -3.89 14.07 2.13
CA GLY A 187 -4.72 14.89 1.24
C GLY A 187 -3.98 16.13 0.74
N ALA A 188 -3.19 16.77 1.61
CA ALA A 188 -2.40 17.94 1.24
C ALA A 188 -1.19 17.60 0.36
N GLU A 189 -0.51 16.48 0.61
CA GLU A 189 0.83 16.25 0.07
C GLU A 189 0.95 15.05 -0.88
N ALA A 190 0.02 14.08 -0.86
CA ALA A 190 0.19 12.86 -1.65
C ALA A 190 -0.37 12.97 -3.07
N ASP A 191 0.28 12.30 -4.02
CA ASP A 191 -0.21 12.03 -5.36
C ASP A 191 -1.03 10.73 -5.39
N ILE A 192 -0.71 9.78 -4.47
CA ILE A 192 -1.40 8.50 -4.30
C ILE A 192 -1.75 8.33 -2.82
N TYR A 193 -3.01 8.02 -2.51
CA TYR A 193 -3.45 7.74 -1.15
C TYR A 193 -3.80 6.26 -0.98
N CYS A 194 -3.14 5.60 -0.02
CA CYS A 194 -3.25 4.17 0.22
C CYS A 194 -4.20 3.87 1.37
N LEU A 195 -5.21 3.04 1.10
CA LEU A 195 -6.19 2.54 2.06
C LEU A 195 -6.03 1.02 2.23
N TRP A 196 -6.36 0.53 3.40
CA TRP A 196 -6.57 -0.90 3.60
C TRP A 196 -7.98 -1.28 3.15
N GLY A 197 -8.13 -2.48 2.57
CA GLY A 197 -9.40 -2.97 2.08
C GLY A 197 -10.41 -3.14 3.21
N GLU A 198 -11.52 -2.44 3.08
CA GLU A 198 -12.69 -2.48 3.95
C GLU A 198 -13.93 -2.74 3.08
N PRO A 199 -15.13 -3.02 3.65
CA PRO A 199 -16.37 -3.09 2.87
C PRO A 199 -16.55 -1.87 1.97
N LEU A 200 -17.20 -2.03 0.82
CA LEU A 200 -17.38 -0.99 -0.20
C LEU A 200 -17.88 0.33 0.39
N ALA A 201 -18.91 0.28 1.24
CA ALA A 201 -19.44 1.48 1.89
C ALA A 201 -18.39 2.19 2.77
N LYS A 202 -17.58 1.43 3.52
CA LYS A 202 -16.53 1.97 4.39
C LYS A 202 -15.34 2.50 3.60
N THR A 203 -15.03 1.86 2.48
CA THR A 203 -14.00 2.35 1.54
C THR A 203 -14.44 3.66 0.89
N ALA A 204 -15.71 3.78 0.47
CA ALA A 204 -16.26 5.02 -0.08
C ALA A 204 -16.18 6.19 0.93
N GLU A 205 -16.54 5.96 2.21
CA GLU A 205 -16.37 6.95 3.28
C GLU A 205 -14.93 7.48 3.38
N GLN A 206 -13.93 6.57 3.31
CA GLN A 206 -12.52 6.96 3.38
C GLN A 206 -12.07 7.73 2.13
N ILE A 207 -12.52 7.32 0.94
CA ILE A 207 -12.23 8.03 -0.32
C ILE A 207 -12.73 9.48 -0.24
N GLU A 208 -13.95 9.68 0.22
CA GLU A 208 -14.50 11.04 0.37
C GLU A 208 -13.76 11.85 1.44
N ALA A 209 -13.35 11.23 2.55
CA ALA A 209 -12.50 11.90 3.55
C ALA A 209 -11.16 12.38 2.96
N VAL A 210 -10.50 11.56 2.12
CA VAL A 210 -9.26 11.94 1.41
C VAL A 210 -9.51 13.09 0.45
N LYS A 211 -10.57 13.03 -0.37
CA LYS A 211 -10.94 14.08 -1.31
C LYS A 211 -11.27 15.39 -0.59
N ALA A 212 -12.03 15.31 0.50
CA ALA A 212 -12.35 16.48 1.33
C ALA A 212 -11.09 17.12 1.92
N ALA A 213 -10.14 16.32 2.41
CA ALA A 213 -8.87 16.81 2.94
C ALA A 213 -8.00 17.48 1.86
N ALA A 214 -7.97 16.95 0.63
CA ALA A 214 -7.27 17.57 -0.48
C ALA A 214 -7.88 18.94 -0.84
N ARG A 215 -9.20 19.01 -0.94
CA ARG A 215 -9.93 20.28 -1.16
C ARG A 215 -9.68 21.30 -0.03
N ALA A 216 -9.73 20.85 1.22
CA ALA A 216 -9.44 21.71 2.38
C ALA A 216 -8.00 22.24 2.39
N ALA A 217 -7.06 21.51 1.79
CA ALA A 217 -5.68 21.95 1.58
C ALA A 217 -5.50 22.89 0.37
N GLY A 218 -6.58 23.27 -0.33
CA GLY A 218 -6.56 24.16 -1.49
C GLY A 218 -6.16 23.48 -2.80
N ARG A 219 -6.16 22.14 -2.86
CA ARG A 219 -5.83 21.44 -4.10
C ARG A 219 -7.02 21.40 -5.06
N THR A 220 -6.72 21.50 -6.33
CA THR A 220 -7.68 21.32 -7.44
C THR A 220 -7.68 19.89 -7.96
N ASP A 221 -6.59 19.15 -7.75
CA ASP A 221 -6.43 17.73 -8.02
C ASP A 221 -6.68 16.91 -6.73
N VAL A 222 -7.09 15.68 -6.88
CA VAL A 222 -7.25 14.73 -5.77
C VAL A 222 -6.25 13.59 -5.92
N PRO A 223 -5.75 13.02 -4.81
CA PRO A 223 -4.88 11.86 -4.89
C PRO A 223 -5.57 10.69 -5.61
N ARG A 224 -4.81 9.94 -6.41
CA ARG A 224 -5.23 8.62 -6.88
C ARG A 224 -5.40 7.69 -5.69
N ILE A 225 -6.40 6.83 -5.73
CA ILE A 225 -6.72 5.94 -4.61
C ILE A 225 -6.13 4.55 -4.85
N GLN A 226 -5.38 4.07 -3.87
CA GLN A 226 -4.93 2.68 -3.79
C GLN A 226 -5.66 1.97 -2.66
N VAL A 227 -6.19 0.76 -2.93
CA VAL A 227 -6.77 -0.11 -1.90
C VAL A 227 -6.08 -1.46 -1.90
N ALA A 228 -5.82 -2.01 -0.70
CA ALA A 228 -4.99 -3.19 -0.53
C ALA A 228 -5.74 -4.35 0.14
N PHE A 229 -5.63 -5.56 -0.45
CA PHE A 229 -6.29 -6.79 -0.02
C PHE A 229 -5.33 -7.98 0.09
N ARG A 230 -5.83 -9.06 0.71
CA ARG A 230 -5.18 -10.36 0.78
C ARG A 230 -6.02 -11.39 0.00
N PRO A 231 -5.86 -11.51 -1.32
CA PRO A 231 -6.65 -12.46 -2.11
C PRO A 231 -6.29 -13.90 -1.75
N ILE A 232 -7.32 -14.75 -1.68
CA ILE A 232 -7.24 -16.19 -1.52
C ILE A 232 -8.04 -16.81 -2.66
N ILE A 233 -7.35 -17.22 -3.72
CA ILE A 233 -7.97 -17.76 -4.93
C ILE A 233 -7.74 -19.28 -5.05
N ALA A 234 -8.71 -19.95 -5.67
CA ALA A 234 -8.62 -21.33 -6.07
C ALA A 234 -9.54 -21.60 -7.29
N PRO A 235 -9.38 -22.75 -8.00
CA PRO A 235 -10.19 -23.05 -9.18
C PRO A 235 -11.70 -23.16 -8.96
N THR A 236 -12.15 -23.45 -7.73
CA THR A 236 -13.57 -23.48 -7.36
C THR A 236 -13.81 -22.71 -6.07
N GLU A 237 -15.05 -22.29 -5.84
CA GLU A 237 -15.45 -21.59 -4.61
C GLU A 237 -15.17 -22.44 -3.37
N GLU A 238 -15.48 -23.73 -3.39
CA GLU A 238 -15.28 -24.65 -2.29
C GLU A 238 -13.78 -24.72 -1.91
N LEU A 239 -12.91 -24.91 -2.89
CA LEU A 239 -11.47 -24.97 -2.68
C LEU A 239 -10.89 -23.63 -2.19
N ALA A 240 -11.43 -22.49 -2.65
CA ALA A 240 -11.04 -21.17 -2.17
C ALA A 240 -11.40 -21.00 -0.67
N TRP A 241 -12.61 -21.39 -0.29
CA TRP A 241 -13.04 -21.35 1.10
C TRP A 241 -12.25 -22.32 1.99
N GLU A 242 -11.96 -23.54 1.52
CA GLU A 242 -11.07 -24.45 2.21
C GLU A 242 -9.66 -23.84 2.42
N LYS A 243 -9.10 -23.23 1.37
CA LYS A 243 -7.80 -22.53 1.46
C LYS A 243 -7.89 -21.38 2.47
N ALA A 244 -8.98 -20.62 2.48
CA ALA A 244 -9.18 -19.50 3.41
C ALA A 244 -9.23 -19.97 4.88
N HIS A 245 -10.00 -20.99 5.18
CA HIS A 245 -10.06 -21.55 6.55
C HIS A 245 -8.72 -22.15 6.99
N ARG A 246 -8.01 -22.88 6.12
CA ARG A 246 -6.66 -23.38 6.41
C ARG A 246 -5.68 -22.23 6.69
N THR A 247 -5.80 -21.13 5.95
CA THR A 247 -4.96 -19.93 6.12
C THR A 247 -5.17 -19.31 7.51
N VAL A 248 -6.42 -19.09 7.92
CA VAL A 248 -6.74 -18.57 9.26
C VAL A 248 -6.22 -19.51 10.34
N GLY A 249 -6.50 -20.81 10.22
CA GLY A 249 -6.01 -21.81 11.20
C GLY A 249 -4.48 -21.79 11.33
N ALA A 250 -3.74 -21.66 10.23
CA ALA A 250 -2.29 -21.54 10.25
C ALA A 250 -1.81 -20.25 10.94
N ILE A 251 -2.47 -19.12 10.71
CA ILE A 251 -2.16 -17.85 11.37
C ILE A 251 -2.39 -17.96 12.89
N GLU A 252 -3.53 -18.49 13.29
CA GLU A 252 -3.91 -18.66 14.70
C GLU A 252 -2.95 -19.60 15.44
N GLN A 253 -2.64 -20.74 14.83
CA GLN A 253 -1.70 -21.70 15.40
C GLN A 253 -0.32 -21.07 15.61
N ARG A 254 0.18 -20.30 14.63
CA ARG A 254 1.47 -19.62 14.74
C ARG A 254 1.43 -18.48 15.77
N ARG A 255 0.30 -17.78 15.88
CA ARG A 255 0.09 -16.75 16.90
C ARG A 255 0.10 -17.34 18.30
N GLN A 256 -0.60 -18.45 18.55
CA GLN A 256 -0.60 -19.18 19.81
C GLN A 256 0.80 -19.67 20.19
N ALA A 257 1.56 -20.15 19.22
CA ALA A 257 2.96 -20.55 19.40
C ALA A 257 3.93 -19.36 19.59
N GLY A 258 3.47 -18.13 19.55
CA GLY A 258 4.30 -16.92 19.64
C GLY A 258 5.16 -16.63 18.40
N LEU A 259 4.94 -17.37 17.32
CA LEU A 259 5.78 -17.32 16.10
C LEU A 259 5.38 -16.19 15.13
N VAL A 260 4.15 -15.70 15.18
CA VAL A 260 3.68 -14.56 14.35
C VAL A 260 4.29 -13.24 14.79
N ARG A 261 4.85 -13.18 16.00
CA ARG A 261 5.56 -12.00 16.53
C ARG A 261 6.75 -11.53 15.66
N GLN A 262 7.29 -12.39 14.81
CA GLN A 262 8.51 -12.11 14.04
C GLN A 262 8.25 -11.45 12.69
N HIS A 263 6.99 -11.28 12.29
CA HIS A 263 6.67 -10.92 10.90
C HIS A 263 6.55 -9.42 10.62
N ARG A 264 6.24 -8.63 11.63
CA ARG A 264 6.26 -7.16 11.56
C ARG A 264 6.97 -6.63 12.80
N ASN A 265 8.30 -6.53 12.73
CA ASN A 265 9.13 -5.84 13.71
C ASN A 265 9.29 -6.51 15.08
N GLY A 266 8.92 -7.77 15.25
CA GLY A 266 9.21 -8.55 16.44
C GLY A 266 8.55 -8.07 17.74
N ILE A 267 7.49 -7.27 17.67
CA ILE A 267 6.84 -6.69 18.85
C ILE A 267 5.44 -7.26 18.97
N PRO A 268 5.09 -7.88 20.12
CA PRO A 268 3.70 -8.08 20.46
C PRO A 268 3.08 -6.71 20.75
N GLU A 269 2.07 -6.32 20.01
CA GLU A 269 1.11 -5.33 20.53
C GLU A 269 0.36 -6.04 21.68
N VAL A 270 0.68 -5.63 22.91
CA VAL A 270 -0.08 -6.09 24.09
C VAL A 270 -1.26 -5.14 24.21
N GLY A 271 -2.46 -5.63 23.93
CA GLY A 271 -3.70 -4.82 23.99
C GLY A 271 -4.29 -4.51 22.62
N ALA A 272 -5.26 -3.60 22.60
CA ALA A 272 -5.87 -3.12 21.36
C ALA A 272 -4.86 -2.30 20.54
N PRO A 273 -4.86 -2.41 19.18
CA PRO A 273 -3.95 -1.66 18.35
C PRO A 273 -4.19 -0.15 18.49
N HIS A 274 -3.10 0.63 18.58
CA HIS A 274 -3.18 2.07 18.73
C HIS A 274 -3.50 2.81 17.41
N ASN A 275 -3.26 2.19 16.26
CA ASN A 275 -3.54 2.84 14.98
C ASN A 275 -5.00 2.68 14.55
N THR A 276 -5.57 3.76 14.04
CA THR A 276 -6.98 3.84 13.62
C THR A 276 -7.33 2.80 12.54
N GLY A 277 -6.42 2.53 11.59
CA GLY A 277 -6.67 1.52 10.54
C GLY A 277 -6.87 0.12 11.10
N SER A 278 -6.03 -0.32 12.05
CA SER A 278 -6.18 -1.62 12.70
C SER A 278 -7.46 -1.69 13.55
N GLN A 279 -7.79 -0.61 14.26
CA GLN A 279 -9.04 -0.53 15.02
C GLN A 279 -10.27 -0.67 14.11
N ARG A 280 -10.26 -0.02 12.93
CA ARG A 280 -11.33 -0.14 11.93
C ARG A 280 -11.47 -1.57 11.43
N LEU A 281 -10.36 -2.23 11.07
CA LEU A 281 -10.38 -3.63 10.60
C LEU A 281 -10.96 -4.58 11.66
N LEU A 282 -10.58 -4.41 12.91
CA LEU A 282 -11.11 -5.24 14.02
C LEU A 282 -12.59 -4.96 14.29
N ALA A 283 -13.03 -3.71 14.28
CA ALA A 283 -14.43 -3.35 14.44
C ALA A 283 -15.30 -3.93 13.31
N ILE A 284 -14.80 -3.93 12.06
CA ILE A 284 -15.47 -4.57 10.93
C ILE A 284 -15.55 -6.09 11.11
N ALA A 285 -14.45 -6.71 11.55
CA ALA A 285 -14.41 -8.15 11.79
C ALA A 285 -15.32 -8.59 12.97
N GLU A 286 -15.49 -7.75 13.98
CA GLU A 286 -16.43 -7.98 15.10
C GLU A 286 -17.89 -7.86 14.63
N ALA A 287 -18.18 -6.95 13.70
CA ALA A 287 -19.53 -6.74 13.18
C ALA A 287 -19.98 -7.81 12.18
N GLY A 288 -19.06 -8.53 11.53
CA GLY A 288 -19.38 -9.59 10.59
C GLY A 288 -18.17 -10.21 9.90
N GLU A 289 -18.37 -11.41 9.36
CA GLU A 289 -17.28 -12.16 8.71
C GLU A 289 -17.22 -11.93 7.20
N ARG A 290 -18.34 -11.73 6.53
CA ARG A 290 -18.46 -11.63 5.08
C ARG A 290 -19.15 -10.33 4.69
N TYR A 291 -18.59 -9.66 3.72
CA TYR A 291 -19.12 -8.40 3.19
C TYR A 291 -19.04 -8.39 1.66
N ASP A 292 -19.94 -7.66 1.06
CA ASP A 292 -19.98 -7.44 -0.38
C ASP A 292 -19.90 -8.79 -1.16
N ARG A 293 -19.13 -8.87 -2.24
CA ARG A 293 -19.02 -10.05 -3.09
C ARG A 293 -18.08 -11.11 -2.54
N ALA A 294 -16.94 -10.71 -1.98
CA ALA A 294 -15.84 -11.63 -1.66
C ALA A 294 -15.04 -11.24 -0.42
N LEU A 295 -15.36 -10.10 0.22
CA LEU A 295 -14.59 -9.62 1.36
C LEU A 295 -14.83 -10.49 2.59
N TRP A 296 -13.72 -10.97 3.20
CA TRP A 296 -13.73 -11.85 4.35
C TRP A 296 -12.76 -11.35 5.43
N THR A 297 -13.26 -11.19 6.64
CA THR A 297 -12.60 -10.48 7.73
C THR A 297 -11.90 -11.34 8.78
N PRO A 298 -12.14 -12.67 8.91
CA PRO A 298 -11.46 -13.49 9.90
C PRO A 298 -9.94 -13.46 9.81
N THR A 299 -9.37 -13.23 8.63
CA THR A 299 -7.93 -13.00 8.48
C THR A 299 -7.44 -11.73 9.19
N ALA A 300 -8.26 -10.68 9.26
CA ALA A 300 -7.96 -9.48 10.03
C ALA A 300 -8.04 -9.75 11.54
N ALA A 301 -9.06 -10.47 11.99
CA ALA A 301 -9.18 -10.89 13.39
C ALA A 301 -7.99 -11.77 13.82
N ALA A 302 -7.65 -12.79 13.03
CA ALA A 302 -6.54 -13.71 13.30
C ALA A 302 -5.18 -12.99 13.39
N THR A 303 -4.98 -11.93 12.61
CA THR A 303 -3.74 -11.12 12.63
C THR A 303 -3.75 -9.99 13.66
N GLY A 304 -4.86 -9.80 14.41
CA GLY A 304 -5.00 -8.69 15.36
C GLY A 304 -5.10 -7.33 14.70
N GLY A 305 -5.73 -7.26 13.52
CA GLY A 305 -5.88 -6.02 12.75
C GLY A 305 -4.59 -5.57 12.06
N ALA A 306 -3.62 -6.47 11.84
CA ALA A 306 -2.43 -6.11 11.07
C ALA A 306 -2.84 -5.52 9.71
N GLY A 307 -2.19 -4.45 9.30
CA GLY A 307 -2.57 -3.70 8.12
C GLY A 307 -2.69 -4.55 6.87
N ASN A 308 -3.64 -4.23 6.01
CA ASN A 308 -3.92 -4.96 4.78
C ASN A 308 -4.23 -6.45 5.04
N SER A 309 -5.11 -6.76 5.98
CA SER A 309 -5.36 -8.13 6.38
C SER A 309 -6.72 -8.70 6.01
N ASN A 310 -7.66 -7.89 5.50
CA ASN A 310 -8.91 -8.41 4.94
C ASN A 310 -8.68 -9.18 3.65
N ALA A 311 -9.30 -10.35 3.53
CA ALA A 311 -9.18 -11.20 2.36
C ALA A 311 -10.26 -10.94 1.32
N LEU A 312 -9.95 -11.21 0.04
CA LEU A 312 -10.93 -11.47 -1.00
C LEU A 312 -10.86 -12.96 -1.33
N VAL A 313 -11.96 -13.69 -1.10
CA VAL A 313 -12.00 -15.15 -1.22
C VAL A 313 -12.92 -15.57 -2.35
N GLY A 314 -12.47 -16.48 -3.21
CA GLY A 314 -13.28 -17.05 -4.28
C GLY A 314 -12.46 -17.54 -5.47
N THR A 315 -13.16 -17.84 -6.56
CA THR A 315 -12.48 -18.11 -7.84
C THR A 315 -11.84 -16.85 -8.39
N PRO A 316 -10.90 -16.94 -9.35
CA PRO A 316 -10.36 -15.77 -10.03
C PRO A 316 -11.43 -14.80 -10.54
N GLU A 317 -12.54 -15.33 -11.10
CA GLU A 317 -13.65 -14.51 -11.60
C GLU A 317 -14.40 -13.80 -10.48
N THR A 318 -14.61 -14.47 -9.33
CA THR A 318 -15.27 -13.86 -8.17
C THR A 318 -14.40 -12.74 -7.59
N VAL A 319 -13.10 -12.98 -7.44
CA VAL A 319 -12.17 -11.97 -6.95
C VAL A 319 -12.01 -10.82 -7.94
N ALA A 320 -11.94 -11.10 -9.26
CA ALA A 320 -11.89 -10.06 -10.28
C ALA A 320 -13.12 -9.15 -10.23
N ARG A 321 -14.32 -9.72 -10.11
CA ARG A 321 -15.57 -8.95 -9.96
C ARG A 321 -15.58 -8.12 -8.69
N ALA A 322 -15.11 -8.67 -7.57
CA ALA A 322 -14.99 -7.91 -6.33
C ALA A 322 -14.03 -6.69 -6.46
N LEU A 323 -12.90 -6.88 -7.16
CA LEU A 323 -11.96 -5.78 -7.42
C LEU A 323 -12.56 -4.71 -8.34
N LEU A 324 -13.38 -5.10 -9.31
CA LEU A 324 -14.10 -4.18 -10.18
C LEU A 324 -15.16 -3.36 -9.43
N ASP A 325 -15.79 -3.92 -8.38
CA ASP A 325 -16.67 -3.15 -7.50
C ASP A 325 -15.91 -2.01 -6.80
N TYR A 326 -14.64 -2.21 -6.40
CA TYR A 326 -13.78 -1.13 -5.87
C TYR A 326 -13.30 -0.16 -6.96
N TYR A 327 -12.99 -0.66 -8.16
CA TYR A 327 -12.67 0.22 -9.30
C TYR A 327 -13.84 1.18 -9.60
N ASP A 328 -15.07 0.72 -9.50
CA ASP A 328 -16.26 1.57 -9.69
C ASP A 328 -16.44 2.64 -8.60
N LEU A 329 -15.84 2.47 -7.42
CA LEU A 329 -15.74 3.51 -6.39
C LEU A 329 -14.67 4.59 -6.68
N GLY A 330 -13.90 4.42 -7.76
CA GLY A 330 -12.80 5.32 -8.11
C GLY A 330 -11.44 4.90 -7.53
N VAL A 331 -11.24 3.60 -7.28
CA VAL A 331 -9.92 3.05 -6.94
C VAL A 331 -9.10 2.87 -8.20
N ASP A 332 -7.95 3.51 -8.28
CA ASP A 332 -7.03 3.49 -9.41
C ASP A 332 -5.99 2.37 -9.34
N ILE A 333 -5.61 1.98 -8.11
CA ILE A 333 -4.53 1.02 -7.85
C ILE A 333 -5.04 -0.08 -6.92
N LEU A 334 -5.07 -1.30 -7.44
CA LEU A 334 -5.49 -2.48 -6.71
C LEU A 334 -4.24 -3.19 -6.17
N SER A 335 -4.07 -3.16 -4.85
CA SER A 335 -2.93 -3.81 -4.21
C SER A 335 -3.33 -5.19 -3.71
N ALA A 336 -2.52 -6.19 -4.04
CA ALA A 336 -2.76 -7.56 -3.62
C ALA A 336 -1.46 -8.21 -3.11
N ARG A 337 -1.60 -8.95 -2.02
CA ARG A 337 -0.53 -9.75 -1.44
C ARG A 337 -1.11 -11.03 -0.86
N GLY A 338 -0.71 -12.16 -1.40
CA GLY A 338 -1.11 -13.48 -0.90
C GLY A 338 -0.43 -13.88 0.42
N TYR A 339 -0.59 -15.14 0.80
CA TYR A 339 0.02 -15.76 1.99
C TYR A 339 1.20 -16.66 1.63
N ASP A 340 1.19 -17.32 0.48
CA ASP A 340 2.38 -17.77 -0.23
C ASP A 340 2.79 -16.70 -1.23
N LEU A 341 3.82 -15.91 -0.87
CA LEU A 341 4.09 -14.68 -1.59
C LEU A 341 4.45 -14.88 -3.06
N LEU A 342 5.16 -15.97 -3.37
CA LEU A 342 5.62 -16.23 -4.75
C LEU A 342 4.49 -16.88 -5.59
N ASP A 343 3.92 -17.96 -5.10
CA ASP A 343 2.91 -18.70 -5.85
C ASP A 343 1.61 -17.89 -6.00
N ASP A 344 1.18 -17.21 -4.93
CA ASP A 344 0.00 -16.33 -5.00
C ASP A 344 0.23 -15.11 -5.93
N ALA A 345 1.46 -14.60 -6.06
CA ALA A 345 1.77 -13.53 -7.03
C ALA A 345 1.67 -14.02 -8.48
N VAL A 346 2.16 -15.23 -8.76
CA VAL A 346 2.06 -15.88 -10.08
C VAL A 346 0.60 -16.16 -10.42
N ASP A 347 -0.15 -16.78 -9.52
CA ASP A 347 -1.53 -17.17 -9.75
C ASP A 347 -2.44 -15.96 -9.92
N PHE A 348 -2.33 -14.96 -9.05
CA PHE A 348 -3.10 -13.73 -9.17
C PHE A 348 -2.77 -12.98 -10.47
N GLY A 349 -1.50 -12.87 -10.81
CA GLY A 349 -1.06 -12.26 -12.06
C GLY A 349 -1.58 -12.98 -13.31
N ARG A 350 -1.60 -14.31 -13.28
CA ARG A 350 -2.05 -15.14 -14.40
C ARG A 350 -3.56 -15.18 -14.56
N TYR A 351 -4.30 -15.25 -13.46
CA TYR A 351 -5.72 -15.58 -13.52
C TYR A 351 -6.65 -14.40 -13.16
N VAL A 352 -6.21 -13.42 -12.39
CA VAL A 352 -7.07 -12.29 -11.96
C VAL A 352 -6.78 -11.00 -12.72
N ILE A 353 -5.50 -10.62 -12.86
CA ILE A 353 -5.12 -9.36 -13.52
C ILE A 353 -5.69 -9.24 -14.94
N PRO A 354 -5.60 -10.27 -15.80
CA PRO A 354 -6.15 -10.17 -17.16
C PRO A 354 -7.67 -9.93 -17.17
N LEU A 355 -8.42 -10.61 -16.30
CA LEU A 355 -9.89 -10.46 -16.22
C LEU A 355 -10.28 -9.03 -15.84
N VAL A 356 -9.60 -8.45 -14.84
CA VAL A 356 -9.88 -7.07 -14.41
C VAL A 356 -9.51 -6.08 -15.52
N ARG A 357 -8.33 -6.22 -16.14
CA ARG A 357 -7.90 -5.31 -17.22
C ARG A 357 -8.80 -5.34 -18.44
N GLU A 358 -9.22 -6.52 -18.86
CA GLU A 358 -10.15 -6.69 -19.99
C GLU A 358 -11.47 -5.95 -19.71
N GLU A 359 -12.05 -6.16 -18.53
CA GLU A 359 -13.31 -5.52 -18.17
C GLU A 359 -13.17 -4.00 -17.99
N VAL A 360 -12.07 -3.52 -17.41
CA VAL A 360 -11.78 -2.08 -17.31
C VAL A 360 -11.64 -1.45 -18.69
N ALA A 361 -10.90 -2.09 -19.60
CA ALA A 361 -10.75 -1.58 -20.97
C ALA A 361 -12.09 -1.48 -21.69
N LYS A 362 -12.97 -2.46 -21.52
CA LYS A 362 -14.33 -2.45 -22.05
C LYS A 362 -15.15 -1.29 -21.48
N ARG A 363 -15.17 -1.11 -20.17
CA ARG A 363 -15.87 0.00 -19.48
C ARG A 363 -15.35 1.37 -19.93
N ASP A 364 -14.04 1.53 -20.05
CA ASP A 364 -13.43 2.78 -20.54
C ASP A 364 -13.82 3.07 -22.00
N ALA A 365 -13.87 2.05 -22.85
CA ALA A 365 -14.33 2.20 -24.23
C ALA A 365 -15.83 2.57 -24.32
N GLU A 366 -16.67 1.97 -23.48
CA GLU A 366 -18.10 2.30 -23.38
C GLU A 366 -18.33 3.74 -22.91
N ARG A 367 -17.57 4.18 -21.90
CA ARG A 367 -17.59 5.58 -21.42
C ARG A 367 -17.14 6.56 -22.50
N ALA A 368 -16.04 6.27 -23.20
CA ALA A 368 -15.55 7.09 -24.31
C ALA A 368 -16.56 7.18 -25.48
N ALA A 369 -17.36 6.14 -25.69
CA ALA A 369 -18.43 6.10 -26.69
C ALA A 369 -19.75 6.73 -26.20
N GLY A 370 -19.79 7.31 -24.99
CA GLY A 370 -21.01 7.89 -24.40
C GLY A 370 -22.10 6.88 -24.05
N ARG A 371 -21.76 5.59 -23.98
CA ARG A 371 -22.70 4.49 -23.72
C ARG A 371 -22.67 3.94 -22.29
N GLY A 372 -21.70 4.36 -21.49
CA GLY A 372 -21.57 3.96 -20.09
C GLY A 372 -22.04 5.06 -19.13
N PRO A 373 -22.29 4.74 -17.86
CA PRO A 373 -22.50 5.76 -16.86
C PRO A 373 -21.26 6.65 -16.83
N ALA A 374 -21.47 7.99 -16.87
CA ALA A 374 -20.36 8.93 -16.72
C ALA A 374 -19.61 8.59 -15.42
N PRO A 375 -18.26 8.67 -15.39
CA PRO A 375 -17.57 8.64 -14.12
C PRO A 375 -18.20 9.70 -13.25
N ALA A 376 -18.54 9.37 -12.00
CA ALA A 376 -19.10 10.37 -11.11
C ALA A 376 -18.13 11.54 -11.06
N ALA A 377 -18.54 12.67 -11.58
CA ALA A 377 -17.73 13.89 -11.64
C ALA A 377 -17.34 14.37 -10.23
N ASP A 378 -17.99 13.80 -9.23
CA ASP A 378 -17.83 14.06 -7.79
C ASP A 378 -17.53 12.80 -6.96
N GLY A 379 -17.39 11.63 -7.59
CA GLY A 379 -17.17 10.35 -6.88
C GLY A 379 -18.42 9.73 -6.28
N SER A 380 -19.63 10.22 -6.63
CA SER A 380 -20.88 9.60 -6.22
C SER A 380 -21.36 8.58 -7.26
N HIS A 381 -20.93 7.33 -7.14
CA HIS A 381 -21.64 6.21 -7.77
C HIS A 381 -22.80 5.78 -6.88
N PRO A 382 -24.00 5.57 -7.42
CA PRO A 382 -25.04 4.91 -6.66
C PRO A 382 -24.53 3.52 -6.29
N LEU A 383 -24.55 3.20 -5.00
CA LEU A 383 -24.24 1.86 -4.50
C LEU A 383 -25.16 0.86 -5.21
N PRO A 384 -24.65 -0.27 -5.70
CA PRO A 384 -25.49 -1.33 -6.20
C PRO A 384 -26.50 -1.72 -5.10
N ALA A 385 -27.77 -1.83 -5.46
CA ALA A 385 -28.83 -2.21 -4.53
C ALA A 385 -28.45 -3.48 -3.79
N ALA A 386 -28.51 -3.45 -2.46
CA ALA A 386 -28.25 -4.61 -1.62
C ALA A 386 -29.14 -5.77 -2.09
N VAL A 387 -28.53 -6.83 -2.59
CA VAL A 387 -29.22 -8.09 -2.87
C VAL A 387 -29.41 -8.75 -1.51
N HIS A 388 -30.59 -8.57 -0.94
CA HIS A 388 -31.05 -9.36 0.19
C HIS A 388 -31.43 -10.75 -0.37
N GLY A 389 -30.67 -11.78 0.01
CA GLY A 389 -30.92 -13.16 -0.24
C GLY A 389 -30.02 -14.01 0.65
#